data_b3c4a846226151868ddf2522653b7185
#
_entry.id   b3c4a846226151868ddf2522653b7185
#
_cell.length_a   1.000
_cell.length_b   1.000
_cell.length_c   1.000
_cell.angle_alpha   90.00
_cell.angle_beta   90.00
_cell.angle_gamma   90.00
#
_symmetry.space_group_name_H-M   'P 1'
#
loop_
_entity.id
_entity.type
_entity.pdbx_description
1 polymer ?
#
loop_
_entity_poly.entity_id
_entity_poly.type
_entity_poly.pdbx_seq_one_letter_code
_entity_poly.pdbx_strand_id
1 'polypeptide(L)'
;MAKKADAYVDTSAFIAFVDRSDTYHPLFYRLFSQPPRLITTSLVVAEGHAWFLRRYDRSKALGFIAFIEQLAPLQIAEVGQSEQEGAALLLRKFSDQDLTLTDAMGLYVMQSRKLQHCWSTDFHLGLTGVPLVIF
;
A
#
# COMPACT_ATOMS: atom_id res chain seq x y z
N MET A 1 -9.95 -17.61 14.24
CA MET A 1 -10.46 -16.69 13.22
C MET A 1 -9.55 -15.48 13.08
N ALA A 2 -9.12 -15.20 11.86
CA ALA A 2 -8.26 -14.03 11.63
C ALA A 2 -9.07 -12.76 11.87
N LYS A 3 -8.49 -11.79 12.60
CA LYS A 3 -9.14 -10.50 12.79
C LYS A 3 -8.96 -9.64 11.54
N LYS A 4 -9.94 -8.80 11.25
CA LYS A 4 -9.92 -7.86 10.15
C LYS A 4 -8.76 -6.88 10.29
N ALA A 5 -8.09 -6.56 9.18
CA ALA A 5 -7.08 -5.51 9.17
C ALA A 5 -7.72 -4.14 9.45
N ASP A 6 -6.97 -3.26 10.10
CA ASP A 6 -7.45 -1.92 10.43
C ASP A 6 -7.21 -0.93 9.30
N ALA A 7 -6.15 -1.14 8.49
CA ALA A 7 -5.78 -0.23 7.41
C ALA A 7 -5.11 -0.97 6.26
N TYR A 8 -5.33 -0.45 5.05
CA TYR A 8 -4.57 -0.81 3.86
C TYR A 8 -3.32 0.07 3.77
N VAL A 9 -2.19 -0.52 3.38
CA VAL A 9 -0.94 0.21 3.23
C VAL A 9 -0.53 0.23 1.77
N ASP A 10 -0.44 1.44 1.20
CA ASP A 10 0.02 1.68 -0.16
C ASP A 10 1.55 1.78 -0.20
N THR A 11 2.10 1.64 -1.40
CA THR A 11 3.54 1.75 -1.66
C THR A 11 4.11 3.06 -1.11
N SER A 12 3.39 4.17 -1.30
CA SER A 12 3.86 5.49 -0.86
C SER A 12 4.11 5.58 0.65
N ALA A 13 3.32 4.87 1.46
CA ALA A 13 3.51 4.85 2.90
C ALA A 13 4.79 4.09 3.29
N PHE A 14 5.04 2.95 2.64
CA PHE A 14 6.28 2.21 2.88
C PHE A 14 7.52 3.00 2.44
N ILE A 15 7.43 3.65 1.28
CA ILE A 15 8.52 4.51 0.80
C ILE A 15 8.79 5.63 1.81
N ALA A 16 7.74 6.30 2.28
CA ALA A 16 7.88 7.40 3.25
C ALA A 16 8.52 6.93 4.56
N PHE A 17 8.27 5.70 4.98
CA PHE A 17 8.90 5.17 6.18
C PHE A 17 10.37 4.85 5.96
N VAL A 18 10.70 4.17 4.86
CA VAL A 18 12.07 3.69 4.61
C VAL A 18 12.97 4.82 4.10
N ASP A 19 12.44 5.76 3.32
CA ASP A 19 13.19 6.86 2.75
C ASP A 19 13.11 8.09 3.66
N ARG A 20 14.20 8.36 4.40
CA ARG A 20 14.26 9.48 5.35
C ARG A 20 14.10 10.84 4.68
N SER A 21 14.33 10.94 3.37
CA SER A 21 14.18 12.20 2.63
C SER A 21 12.73 12.50 2.23
N ASP A 22 11.82 11.56 2.43
CA ASP A 22 10.41 11.76 2.09
C ASP A 22 9.75 12.78 3.02
N THR A 23 8.91 13.64 2.45
CA THR A 23 8.20 14.70 3.19
C THR A 23 7.37 14.11 4.35
N TYR A 24 6.78 12.94 4.14
CA TYR A 24 5.90 12.31 5.13
C TYR A 24 6.64 11.31 6.02
N HIS A 25 7.97 11.26 5.95
CA HIS A 25 8.74 10.33 6.78
C HIS A 25 8.42 10.44 8.27
N PRO A 26 8.36 11.65 8.89
CA PRO A 26 8.07 11.73 10.32
C PRO A 26 6.71 11.14 10.70
N LEU A 27 5.70 11.33 9.85
CA LEU A 27 4.35 10.77 10.10
C LEU A 27 4.40 9.24 10.08
N PHE A 28 4.96 8.65 9.02
CA PHE A 28 4.97 7.19 8.89
C PHE A 28 5.95 6.51 9.84
N TYR A 29 7.02 7.21 10.24
CA TYR A 29 7.90 6.72 11.29
C TYR A 29 7.09 6.48 12.58
N ARG A 30 6.23 7.42 12.96
CA ARG A 30 5.37 7.27 14.14
C ARG A 30 4.33 6.17 13.95
N LEU A 31 3.68 6.14 12.80
CA LEU A 31 2.61 5.16 12.54
C LEU A 31 3.15 3.73 12.55
N PHE A 32 4.32 3.49 11.95
CA PHE A 32 4.93 2.16 11.92
C PHE A 32 5.63 1.78 13.21
N SER A 33 5.78 2.69 14.18
CA SER A 33 6.40 2.36 15.47
C SER A 33 5.49 1.52 16.36
N GLN A 34 4.18 1.70 16.25
CA GLN A 34 3.18 0.90 16.95
C GLN A 34 2.01 0.62 16.00
N PRO A 35 2.25 -0.21 14.98
CA PRO A 35 1.25 -0.38 13.93
C PRO A 35 0.08 -1.23 14.40
N PRO A 36 -1.14 -0.89 13.94
CA PRO A 36 -2.28 -1.78 14.09
C PRO A 36 -2.16 -2.94 13.11
N ARG A 37 -3.20 -3.74 12.95
CA ARG A 37 -3.22 -4.76 11.90
C ARG A 37 -3.32 -4.09 10.55
N LEU A 38 -2.39 -4.45 9.68
CA LEU A 38 -2.25 -3.85 8.36
C LEU A 38 -2.41 -4.91 7.28
N ILE A 39 -2.84 -4.48 6.11
CA ILE A 39 -2.89 -5.32 4.92
C ILE A 39 -2.34 -4.57 3.73
N THR A 40 -1.63 -5.27 2.87
CA THR A 40 -1.17 -4.77 1.59
C THR A 40 -1.27 -5.88 0.55
N THR A 41 -0.73 -5.68 -0.63
CA THR A 41 -0.70 -6.71 -1.68
C THR A 41 0.72 -6.96 -2.15
N SER A 42 0.93 -8.09 -2.80
CA SER A 42 2.23 -8.40 -3.43
C SER A 42 2.59 -7.39 -4.52
N LEU A 43 1.61 -6.74 -5.15
CA LEU A 43 1.87 -5.69 -6.14
C LEU A 43 2.55 -4.48 -5.51
N VAL A 44 2.12 -4.09 -4.31
CA VAL A 44 2.78 -3.01 -3.54
C VAL A 44 4.21 -3.41 -3.19
N VAL A 45 4.42 -4.64 -2.76
CA VAL A 45 5.77 -5.11 -2.42
C VAL A 45 6.67 -5.06 -3.65
N ALA A 46 6.18 -5.53 -4.80
CA ALA A 46 6.94 -5.49 -6.05
C ALA A 46 7.24 -4.06 -6.49
N GLU A 47 6.25 -3.17 -6.40
CA GLU A 47 6.43 -1.76 -6.78
C GLU A 47 7.44 -1.06 -5.87
N GLY A 48 7.36 -1.29 -4.57
CA GLY A 48 8.29 -0.70 -3.61
C GLY A 48 9.72 -1.20 -3.81
N HIS A 49 9.89 -2.50 -4.03
CA HIS A 49 11.21 -3.07 -4.33
C HIS A 49 11.80 -2.41 -5.57
N ALA A 50 11.02 -2.34 -6.66
CA ALA A 50 11.47 -1.73 -7.90
C ALA A 50 11.83 -0.26 -7.72
N TRP A 51 11.05 0.47 -6.93
CA TRP A 51 11.31 1.89 -6.65
C TRP A 51 12.66 2.08 -5.95
N PHE A 52 12.94 1.30 -4.89
CA PHE A 52 14.21 1.41 -4.17
C PHE A 52 15.40 0.97 -5.02
N LEU A 53 15.20 -0.06 -5.87
CA LEU A 53 16.26 -0.52 -6.77
C LEU A 53 16.66 0.56 -7.76
N ARG A 54 15.69 1.26 -8.32
CA ARG A 54 15.95 2.33 -9.31
C ARG A 54 16.43 3.62 -8.66
N ARG A 55 15.86 3.98 -7.52
CA ARG A 55 16.18 5.24 -6.83
C ARG A 55 17.50 5.19 -6.10
N TYR A 56 17.86 4.06 -5.56
CA TYR A 56 19.07 3.86 -4.76
C TYR A 56 19.90 2.71 -5.33
N ASP A 57 19.80 1.53 -4.72
CA ASP A 57 20.59 0.37 -5.12
C ASP A 57 19.94 -0.93 -4.63
N ARG A 58 20.60 -2.05 -4.96
CA ARG A 58 20.16 -3.39 -4.58
C ARG A 58 20.09 -3.56 -3.06
N SER A 59 21.06 -3.00 -2.34
CA SER A 59 21.11 -3.12 -0.87
C SER A 59 19.89 -2.47 -0.22
N LYS A 60 19.51 -1.28 -0.70
CA LYS A 60 18.34 -0.57 -0.19
C LYS A 60 17.05 -1.33 -0.50
N ALA A 61 16.95 -1.88 -1.71
CA ALA A 61 15.81 -2.67 -2.13
C ALA A 61 15.64 -3.94 -1.28
N LEU A 62 16.74 -4.62 -0.95
CA LEU A 62 16.71 -5.78 -0.07
C LEU A 62 16.33 -5.39 1.36
N GLY A 63 16.78 -4.22 1.82
CA GLY A 63 16.39 -3.68 3.12
C GLY A 63 14.89 -3.46 3.22
N PHE A 64 14.27 -2.96 2.14
CA PHE A 64 12.82 -2.83 2.08
C PHE A 64 12.10 -4.17 2.22
N ILE A 65 12.58 -5.20 1.51
CA ILE A 65 12.01 -6.56 1.61
C ILE A 65 12.14 -7.09 3.04
N ALA A 66 13.32 -6.92 3.67
CA ALA A 66 13.53 -7.35 5.04
C ALA A 66 12.58 -6.66 6.02
N PHE A 67 12.34 -5.36 5.81
CA PHE A 67 11.38 -4.61 6.62
C PHE A 67 9.98 -5.20 6.49
N ILE A 68 9.52 -5.47 5.26
CA ILE A 68 8.20 -6.07 5.00
C ILE A 68 8.09 -7.43 5.72
N GLU A 69 9.11 -8.26 5.61
CA GLU A 69 9.10 -9.61 6.22
C GLU A 69 9.05 -9.57 7.74
N GLN A 70 9.64 -8.55 8.35
CA GLN A 70 9.72 -8.41 9.80
C GLN A 70 8.56 -7.64 10.41
N LEU A 71 7.68 -7.06 9.60
CA LEU A 71 6.54 -6.27 10.07
C LEU A 71 5.42 -7.22 10.48
N ALA A 72 5.42 -7.64 11.76
CA ALA A 72 4.55 -8.70 12.25
C ALA A 72 3.05 -8.47 12.03
N PRO A 73 2.49 -7.24 12.22
CA PRO A 73 1.05 -7.05 12.03
C PRO A 73 0.61 -6.97 10.57
N LEU A 74 1.54 -7.05 9.61
CA LEU A 74 1.21 -6.91 8.19
C LEU A 74 0.77 -8.25 7.59
N GLN A 75 -0.38 -8.25 6.94
CA GLN A 75 -0.85 -9.33 6.09
C GLN A 75 -0.64 -8.93 4.63
N ILE A 76 -0.13 -9.85 3.82
CA ILE A 76 -0.05 -9.65 2.36
C ILE A 76 -1.21 -10.42 1.74
N ALA A 77 -2.18 -9.70 1.16
CA ALA A 77 -3.35 -10.31 0.57
C ALA A 77 -2.98 -11.01 -0.73
N GLU A 78 -3.57 -12.18 -0.94
CA GLU A 78 -3.46 -12.86 -2.22
C GLU A 78 -4.16 -12.05 -3.30
N VAL A 79 -3.51 -11.93 -4.45
CA VAL A 79 -4.05 -11.25 -5.63
C VAL A 79 -3.98 -12.21 -6.81
N GLY A 80 -5.09 -12.88 -7.04
CA GLY A 80 -5.22 -13.81 -8.15
C GLY A 80 -6.02 -13.21 -9.29
N GLN A 81 -6.54 -14.08 -10.13
CA GLN A 81 -7.26 -13.66 -11.34
C GLN A 81 -8.52 -12.86 -11.00
N SER A 82 -9.31 -13.30 -10.00
CA SER A 82 -10.55 -12.60 -9.68
C SER A 82 -10.30 -11.20 -9.12
N GLU A 83 -9.27 -11.04 -8.30
CA GLU A 83 -8.85 -9.73 -7.79
C GLU A 83 -8.35 -8.83 -8.92
N GLN A 84 -7.60 -9.38 -9.85
CA GLN A 84 -7.13 -8.62 -11.02
C GLN A 84 -8.30 -8.14 -11.88
N GLU A 85 -9.30 -8.99 -12.09
CA GLU A 85 -10.51 -8.62 -12.82
C GLU A 85 -11.26 -7.49 -12.12
N GLY A 86 -11.38 -7.55 -10.78
CA GLY A 86 -12.00 -6.49 -9.99
C GLY A 86 -11.24 -5.18 -10.09
N ALA A 87 -9.91 -5.23 -10.02
CA ALA A 87 -9.07 -4.05 -10.20
C ALA A 87 -9.21 -3.45 -11.61
N ALA A 88 -9.29 -4.32 -12.62
CA ALA A 88 -9.47 -3.88 -14.01
C ALA A 88 -10.79 -3.13 -14.21
N LEU A 89 -11.85 -3.56 -13.53
CA LEU A 89 -13.13 -2.84 -13.55
C LEU A 89 -13.00 -1.44 -12.98
N LEU A 90 -12.22 -1.28 -11.90
CA LEU A 90 -11.98 0.03 -11.31
C LEU A 90 -11.15 0.93 -12.23
N LEU A 91 -10.16 0.37 -12.94
CA LEU A 91 -9.41 1.13 -13.95
C LEU A 91 -10.34 1.69 -15.02
N ARG A 92 -11.33 0.92 -15.47
CA ARG A 92 -12.31 1.37 -16.47
C ARG A 92 -13.31 2.36 -15.89
N LYS A 93 -13.73 2.15 -14.64
CA LYS A 93 -14.65 3.06 -13.96
C LYS A 93 -14.05 4.47 -13.79
N PHE A 94 -12.78 4.53 -13.39
CA PHE A 94 -12.06 5.78 -13.18
C PHE A 94 -11.20 6.13 -14.39
N SER A 95 -11.79 6.08 -15.58
CA SER A 95 -11.08 6.27 -16.86
C SER A 95 -10.48 7.66 -17.04
N ASP A 96 -10.90 8.64 -16.23
CA ASP A 96 -10.37 10.00 -16.22
C ASP A 96 -9.17 10.15 -15.25
N GLN A 97 -8.75 9.07 -14.59
CA GLN A 97 -7.64 9.07 -13.61
C GLN A 97 -6.50 8.20 -14.13
N ASP A 98 -5.28 8.65 -13.90
CA ASP A 98 -4.08 7.89 -14.27
C ASP A 98 -3.71 6.89 -13.17
N LEU A 99 -4.59 5.93 -12.96
CA LEU A 99 -4.38 4.86 -11.98
C LEU A 99 -3.44 3.79 -12.52
N THR A 100 -2.50 3.34 -11.70
CA THR A 100 -1.77 2.10 -12.00
C THR A 100 -2.63 0.90 -11.60
N LEU A 101 -2.27 -0.27 -12.09
CA LEU A 101 -2.91 -1.51 -11.64
C LEU A 101 -2.71 -1.71 -10.13
N THR A 102 -1.56 -1.32 -9.60
CA THR A 102 -1.28 -1.40 -8.16
C THR A 102 -2.27 -0.53 -7.37
N ASP A 103 -2.52 0.70 -7.83
CA ASP A 103 -3.51 1.60 -7.19
C ASP A 103 -4.90 0.98 -7.23
N ALA A 104 -5.31 0.51 -8.40
CA ALA A 104 -6.64 -0.10 -8.57
C ALA A 104 -6.81 -1.35 -7.71
N MET A 105 -5.76 -2.14 -7.56
CA MET A 105 -5.78 -3.30 -6.69
C MET A 105 -5.97 -2.90 -5.23
N GLY A 106 -5.31 -1.83 -4.80
CA GLY A 106 -5.50 -1.28 -3.45
C GLY A 106 -6.94 -0.84 -3.21
N LEU A 107 -7.52 -0.12 -4.17
CA LEU A 107 -8.92 0.28 -4.11
C LEU A 107 -9.84 -0.94 -4.02
N TYR A 108 -9.57 -1.96 -4.82
CA TYR A 108 -10.36 -3.19 -4.81
C TYR A 108 -10.30 -3.91 -3.47
N VAL A 109 -9.09 -4.06 -2.91
CA VAL A 109 -8.90 -4.72 -1.61
C VAL A 109 -9.62 -3.96 -0.50
N MET A 110 -9.49 -2.63 -0.47
CA MET A 110 -10.18 -1.81 0.54
C MET A 110 -11.69 -1.95 0.44
N GLN A 111 -12.21 -1.96 -0.77
CA GLN A 111 -13.66 -2.07 -1.01
C GLN A 111 -14.17 -3.46 -0.66
N SER A 112 -13.51 -4.51 -1.13
CA SER A 112 -13.96 -5.89 -0.91
C SER A 112 -13.82 -6.33 0.54
N ARG A 113 -12.86 -5.80 1.27
CA ARG A 113 -12.64 -6.10 2.69
C ARG A 113 -13.27 -5.07 3.62
N LYS A 114 -13.91 -4.04 3.09
CA LYS A 114 -14.60 -2.98 3.84
C LYS A 114 -13.66 -2.31 4.85
N LEU A 115 -12.45 -1.98 4.40
CA LEU A 115 -11.47 -1.27 5.24
C LEU A 115 -11.85 0.20 5.37
N GLN A 116 -11.56 0.78 6.52
CA GLN A 116 -11.97 2.15 6.85
C GLN A 116 -10.83 3.14 6.85
N HIS A 117 -9.59 2.68 6.70
CA HIS A 117 -8.41 3.56 6.72
C HIS A 117 -7.43 3.12 5.65
N CYS A 118 -6.72 4.11 5.08
CA CYS A 118 -5.68 3.86 4.10
C CYS A 118 -4.42 4.66 4.46
N TRP A 119 -3.29 3.96 4.55
CA TRP A 119 -1.98 4.58 4.74
C TRP A 119 -1.37 4.83 3.38
N SER A 120 -1.52 6.06 2.90
CA SER A 120 -1.04 6.48 1.58
C SER A 120 -0.83 7.99 1.56
N THR A 121 0.11 8.44 0.73
CA THR A 121 0.26 9.86 0.41
C THR A 121 -0.34 10.19 -0.97
N ASP A 122 -0.91 9.19 -1.65
CA ASP A 122 -1.46 9.33 -3.00
C ASP A 122 -2.98 9.45 -2.92
N PHE A 123 -3.51 10.60 -3.32
CA PHE A 123 -4.96 10.88 -3.26
C PHE A 123 -5.80 9.88 -4.06
N HIS A 124 -5.22 9.22 -5.08
CA HIS A 124 -5.93 8.20 -5.85
C HIS A 124 -6.49 7.09 -4.96
N LEU A 125 -5.83 6.77 -3.86
CA LEU A 125 -6.27 5.71 -2.95
C LEU A 125 -7.50 6.10 -2.15
N GLY A 126 -7.94 7.35 -2.24
CA GLY A 126 -9.18 7.82 -1.65
C GLY A 126 -10.38 7.83 -2.58
N LEU A 127 -10.23 7.40 -3.84
CA LEU A 127 -11.28 7.52 -4.86
C LEU A 127 -12.56 6.73 -4.53
N THR A 128 -12.47 5.67 -3.73
CA THR A 128 -13.65 4.90 -3.32
C THR A 128 -14.20 5.32 -1.95
N GLY A 129 -13.71 6.44 -1.41
CA GLY A 129 -14.25 7.04 -0.19
C GLY A 129 -13.54 6.67 1.10
N VAL A 130 -12.50 5.84 1.06
CA VAL A 130 -11.73 5.49 2.25
C VAL A 130 -10.81 6.66 2.61
N PRO A 131 -10.85 7.17 3.86
CA PRO A 131 -10.00 8.29 4.24
C PRO A 131 -8.53 7.90 4.32
N LEU A 132 -7.68 8.83 3.88
CA LEU A 132 -6.22 8.69 3.95
C LEU A 132 -5.71 9.28 5.26
N VAL A 133 -4.65 8.71 5.83
CA VAL A 133 -4.10 9.19 7.12
C VAL A 133 -3.48 10.58 7.04
N ILE A 134 -3.21 11.08 5.84
CA ILE A 134 -2.62 12.41 5.65
C ILE A 134 -3.66 13.53 5.61
N PHE A 135 -4.95 13.19 5.67
CA PHE A 135 -6.03 14.18 5.59
C PHE A 135 -6.90 14.18 6.82
#